data_fdd40f9881ee297054bd9c64b54a72b6
#
_entry.id   fdd40f9881ee297054bd9c64b54a72b6
#
_cell.length_a   1.000
_cell.length_b   1.000
_cell.length_c   1.000
_cell.angle_alpha   90.00
_cell.angle_beta   90.00
_cell.angle_gamma   90.00
#
_symmetry.space_group_name_H-M   'P 1'
#
loop_
_entity.id
_entity.type
_entity.pdbx_description
1 polymer ?
#
loop_
_entity_poly.entity_id
_entity_poly.type
_entity_poly.pdbx_seq_one_letter_code
_entity_poly.pdbx_strand_id
1 'polypeptide(L)'
;MNLYEKLVEIRKEVINFSKDTEGYGYKYVSGSQAIAKIRDKMDELGIILVPGVGDTITSTYDYINSKGKECTDHVVSGDMSYTWINAEEPSETLIVPWKLYGAQDDISKAFGSGLTYSERYFILKFFQAPTDDADPDNRDTSNRGTGAKKGLSEAQVKRLYAIANAAGYDQKTIKQMVTTRYNKAVEQLTKAEYDHVCSGLEDKKNG
;
A
#
# COMPACT_ATOMS: atom_id res chain seq x y z
N MET A 1 31.79 20.64 0.22
CA MET A 1 31.39 19.38 0.94
C MET A 1 31.69 18.19 0.03
N ASN A 2 32.27 17.12 0.58
CA ASN A 2 32.46 15.90 -0.19
C ASN A 2 31.12 15.15 -0.37
N LEU A 3 31.09 14.13 -1.23
CA LEU A 3 29.89 13.33 -1.52
C LEU A 3 29.20 12.80 -0.26
N TYR A 4 29.96 12.27 0.69
CA TYR A 4 29.38 11.66 1.90
C TYR A 4 28.76 12.69 2.83
N GLU A 5 29.36 13.87 2.98
CA GLU A 5 28.80 14.97 3.75
C GLU A 5 27.48 15.46 3.15
N LYS A 6 27.43 15.56 1.80
CA LYS A 6 26.20 15.92 1.07
C LYS A 6 25.10 14.88 1.25
N LEU A 7 25.44 13.59 1.20
CA LEU A 7 24.47 12.51 1.46
C LEU A 7 23.92 12.51 2.89
N VAL A 8 24.74 12.92 3.88
CA VAL A 8 24.26 13.10 5.26
C VAL A 8 23.26 14.24 5.36
N GLU A 9 23.47 15.35 4.65
CA GLU A 9 22.49 16.45 4.63
C GLU A 9 21.17 16.04 3.97
N ILE A 10 21.21 15.29 2.85
CA ILE A 10 20.01 14.74 2.21
C ILE A 10 19.26 13.81 3.17
N ARG A 11 19.97 12.97 3.92
CA ARG A 11 19.36 12.07 4.92
C ARG A 11 18.55 12.80 5.98
N LYS A 12 19.00 13.98 6.42
CA LYS A 12 18.28 14.79 7.43
C LYS A 12 16.89 15.19 6.94
N GLU A 13 16.75 15.51 5.65
CA GLU A 13 15.43 15.82 5.06
C GLU A 13 14.48 14.63 5.09
N VAL A 14 14.97 13.42 4.80
CA VAL A 14 14.15 12.19 4.83
C VAL A 14 13.63 11.89 6.23
N ILE A 15 14.47 12.05 7.25
CA ILE A 15 14.12 11.77 8.65
C ILE A 15 13.12 12.80 9.19
N ASN A 16 13.27 14.08 8.84
CA ASN A 16 12.36 15.13 9.27
C ASN A 16 10.96 14.95 8.67
N PHE A 17 10.87 14.55 7.40
CA PHE A 17 9.59 14.32 6.73
C PHE A 17 8.73 13.25 7.39
N SER A 18 9.33 12.21 7.96
CA SER A 18 8.57 11.15 8.67
C SER A 18 7.93 11.63 9.98
N LYS A 19 8.41 12.74 10.55
CA LYS A 19 7.88 13.35 11.78
C LYS A 19 6.73 14.32 11.53
N ASP A 20 6.73 15.00 10.38
CA ASP A 20 5.77 16.06 10.06
C ASP A 20 4.43 15.55 9.50
N THR A 21 4.32 14.27 9.17
CA THR A 21 3.10 13.66 8.65
C THR A 21 2.14 13.24 9.77
N GLU A 22 1.75 14.13 10.68
CA GLU A 22 0.69 13.90 11.67
C GLU A 22 -0.70 14.12 11.07
N GLY A 23 -1.35 13.06 10.66
CA GLY A 23 -2.73 13.12 10.21
C GLY A 23 -3.32 11.74 9.98
N TYR A 24 -4.24 11.34 10.84
CA TYR A 24 -5.16 10.19 10.74
C TYR A 24 -4.57 8.82 10.31
N GLY A 25 -4.22 8.01 11.29
CA GLY A 25 -4.25 6.56 11.24
C GLY A 25 -3.52 5.89 10.05
N TYR A 26 -2.24 5.58 10.20
CA TYR A 26 -1.27 5.01 9.28
C TYR A 26 -0.45 6.05 8.51
N LYS A 27 0.71 6.35 9.09
CA LYS A 27 1.72 7.22 8.47
C LYS A 27 2.55 6.42 7.46
N TYR A 28 2.13 6.47 6.22
CA TYR A 28 2.83 5.82 5.11
C TYR A 28 3.50 6.87 4.24
N VAL A 29 4.83 6.94 4.29
CA VAL A 29 5.58 7.73 3.31
C VAL A 29 5.62 6.93 2.01
N SER A 30 4.87 7.37 1.00
CA SER A 30 4.98 6.76 -0.32
C SER A 30 6.40 6.99 -0.89
N GLY A 31 6.92 6.02 -1.67
CA GLY A 31 8.24 6.18 -2.29
C GLY A 31 8.34 7.45 -3.13
N SER A 32 7.28 7.84 -3.82
CA SER A 32 7.20 9.08 -4.60
C SER A 32 7.32 10.33 -3.72
N GLN A 33 6.74 10.33 -2.53
CA GLN A 33 6.88 11.45 -1.59
C GLN A 33 8.31 11.54 -1.04
N ALA A 34 8.93 10.41 -0.71
CA ALA A 34 10.33 10.38 -0.27
C ALA A 34 11.27 10.92 -1.37
N ILE A 35 11.10 10.44 -2.61
CA ILE A 35 11.89 10.90 -3.76
C ILE A 35 11.68 12.39 -4.02
N ALA A 36 10.43 12.87 -4.03
CA ALA A 36 10.15 14.29 -4.23
C ALA A 36 10.83 15.16 -3.16
N LYS A 37 10.79 14.72 -1.90
CA LYS A 37 11.37 15.48 -0.79
C LYS A 37 12.90 15.58 -0.85
N ILE A 38 13.59 14.52 -1.26
CA ILE A 38 15.05 14.56 -1.36
C ILE A 38 15.55 15.26 -2.62
N ARG A 39 14.73 15.33 -3.69
CA ARG A 39 15.13 15.89 -4.99
C ARG A 39 15.60 17.34 -4.85
N ASP A 40 14.81 18.18 -4.20
CA ASP A 40 15.14 19.60 -4.02
C ASP A 40 16.49 19.75 -3.29
N LYS A 41 16.74 18.90 -2.29
CA LYS A 41 18.02 18.92 -1.56
C LYS A 41 19.18 18.35 -2.37
N MET A 42 18.93 17.36 -3.20
CA MET A 42 19.92 16.83 -4.15
C MET A 42 20.32 17.92 -5.15
N ASP A 43 19.35 18.64 -5.71
CA ASP A 43 19.60 19.72 -6.67
C ASP A 43 20.40 20.86 -6.02
N GLU A 44 20.01 21.27 -4.80
CA GLU A 44 20.75 22.29 -4.01
C GLU A 44 22.20 21.91 -3.78
N LEU A 45 22.47 20.64 -3.48
CA LEU A 45 23.80 20.13 -3.15
C LEU A 45 24.58 19.62 -4.39
N GLY A 46 24.00 19.66 -5.57
CA GLY A 46 24.61 19.17 -6.80
C GLY A 46 24.87 17.65 -6.75
N ILE A 47 23.91 16.86 -6.26
CA ILE A 47 24.00 15.41 -6.21
C ILE A 47 23.10 14.78 -7.27
N ILE A 48 23.66 13.83 -8.03
CA ILE A 48 22.95 13.06 -9.04
C ILE A 48 22.86 11.59 -8.59
N LEU A 49 21.72 10.97 -8.75
CA LEU A 49 21.50 9.53 -8.57
C LEU A 49 21.22 8.88 -9.92
N VAL A 50 22.08 7.96 -10.33
CA VAL A 50 21.97 7.27 -11.61
C VAL A 50 21.65 5.79 -11.38
N PRO A 51 20.47 5.29 -11.80
CA PRO A 51 20.17 3.86 -11.79
C PRO A 51 20.89 3.16 -12.94
N GLY A 52 21.46 1.99 -12.67
CA GLY A 52 22.01 1.07 -13.66
C GLY A 52 21.24 -0.25 -13.61
N VAL A 53 20.82 -0.76 -14.77
CA VAL A 53 20.19 -2.08 -14.90
C VAL A 53 21.17 -3.00 -15.58
N GLY A 54 21.48 -4.12 -14.93
CA GLY A 54 22.30 -5.20 -15.48
C GLY A 54 21.47 -6.28 -16.17
N ASP A 55 21.98 -7.49 -16.17
CA ASP A 55 21.29 -8.63 -16.78
C ASP A 55 19.98 -8.93 -16.06
N THR A 56 18.93 -9.22 -16.82
CA THR A 56 17.62 -9.59 -16.32
C THR A 56 17.22 -11.00 -16.74
N ILE A 57 16.53 -11.68 -15.84
CA ILE A 57 15.95 -13.01 -16.08
C ILE A 57 14.44 -12.88 -16.03
N THR A 58 13.76 -13.53 -16.97
CA THR A 58 12.30 -13.57 -17.02
C THR A 58 11.80 -15.00 -16.81
N SER A 59 10.69 -15.13 -16.08
CA SER A 59 9.97 -16.38 -15.88
C SER A 59 8.47 -16.11 -15.80
N THR A 60 7.68 -17.16 -15.68
CA THR A 60 6.25 -17.06 -15.46
C THR A 60 5.88 -17.72 -14.13
N TYR A 61 4.82 -17.22 -13.49
CA TYR A 61 4.24 -17.77 -12.28
C TYR A 61 2.73 -17.94 -12.47
N ASP A 62 2.30 -19.21 -12.50
CA ASP A 62 0.89 -19.58 -12.64
C ASP A 62 0.23 -19.70 -11.27
N TYR A 63 -0.96 -19.14 -11.10
CA TYR A 63 -1.71 -19.19 -9.87
C TYR A 63 -3.23 -19.12 -10.11
N ILE A 64 -3.99 -19.51 -9.10
CA ILE A 64 -5.44 -19.35 -9.09
C ILE A 64 -5.77 -18.14 -8.20
N ASN A 65 -6.46 -17.15 -8.79
CA ASN A 65 -6.85 -15.96 -8.04
C ASN A 65 -8.02 -16.25 -7.06
N SER A 66 -8.34 -15.26 -6.22
CA SER A 66 -9.42 -15.37 -5.22
C SER A 66 -10.83 -15.63 -5.80
N LYS A 67 -10.99 -15.51 -7.12
CA LYS A 67 -12.24 -15.79 -7.86
C LYS A 67 -12.24 -17.18 -8.53
N GLY A 68 -11.22 -18.00 -8.29
CA GLY A 68 -11.06 -19.31 -8.89
C GLY A 68 -10.61 -19.31 -10.36
N LYS A 69 -10.13 -18.16 -10.88
CA LYS A 69 -9.64 -18.06 -12.27
C LYS A 69 -8.13 -18.33 -12.30
N GLU A 70 -7.69 -19.15 -13.25
CA GLU A 70 -6.28 -19.33 -13.59
C GLU A 70 -5.69 -18.03 -14.14
N CYS A 71 -4.55 -17.63 -13.62
CA CYS A 71 -3.81 -16.43 -13.99
C CYS A 71 -2.34 -16.80 -14.12
N THR A 72 -1.64 -16.06 -15.00
CA THR A 72 -0.19 -16.15 -15.18
C THR A 72 0.39 -14.77 -15.03
N ASP A 73 1.36 -14.61 -14.13
CA ASP A 73 2.16 -13.40 -14.03
C ASP A 73 3.52 -13.61 -14.68
N HIS A 74 4.00 -12.58 -15.36
CA HIS A 74 5.39 -12.48 -15.78
C HIS A 74 6.23 -11.98 -14.63
N VAL A 75 7.31 -12.68 -14.31
CA VAL A 75 8.27 -12.32 -13.27
C VAL A 75 9.57 -11.85 -13.95
N VAL A 76 10.00 -10.66 -13.58
CA VAL A 76 11.30 -10.11 -14.02
C VAL A 76 12.18 -9.92 -12.80
N SER A 77 13.39 -10.45 -12.84
CA SER A 77 14.40 -10.23 -11.80
C SER A 77 15.76 -9.95 -12.43
N GLY A 78 16.60 -9.20 -11.72
CA GLY A 78 17.92 -8.89 -12.28
C GLY A 78 18.79 -8.09 -11.34
N ASP A 79 20.01 -7.83 -11.79
CA ASP A 79 20.95 -6.98 -11.10
C ASP A 79 20.68 -5.51 -11.40
N MET A 80 20.80 -4.69 -10.37
CA MET A 80 20.76 -3.23 -10.46
C MET A 80 21.91 -2.61 -9.67
N SER A 81 22.16 -1.37 -9.96
CA SER A 81 22.99 -0.50 -9.13
C SER A 81 22.41 0.91 -9.08
N TYR A 82 22.72 1.63 -8.03
CA TYR A 82 22.48 3.05 -7.91
C TYR A 82 23.82 3.74 -7.68
N THR A 83 24.14 4.72 -8.52
CA THR A 83 25.38 5.47 -8.41
C THR A 83 25.08 6.90 -7.99
N TRP A 84 25.55 7.28 -6.80
CA TRP A 84 25.58 8.67 -6.35
C TRP A 84 26.80 9.36 -6.95
N ILE A 85 26.62 10.56 -7.48
CA ILE A 85 27.67 11.34 -8.12
C ILE A 85 27.61 12.76 -7.56
N ASN A 86 28.77 13.29 -7.14
CA ASN A 86 28.92 14.70 -6.82
C ASN A 86 29.15 15.48 -8.11
N ALA A 87 28.21 16.33 -8.54
CA ALA A 87 28.30 17.08 -9.79
C ALA A 87 29.43 18.14 -9.78
N GLU A 88 29.84 18.64 -8.58
CA GLU A 88 30.96 19.55 -8.45
C GLU A 88 32.32 18.84 -8.60
N GLU A 89 32.40 17.57 -8.22
CA GLU A 89 33.57 16.72 -8.34
C GLU A 89 33.16 15.33 -8.86
N PRO A 90 32.99 15.12 -10.18
CA PRO A 90 32.42 13.90 -10.73
C PRO A 90 33.22 12.61 -10.49
N SER A 91 34.46 12.73 -10.03
CA SER A 91 35.29 11.60 -9.58
C SER A 91 34.80 11.03 -8.23
N GLU A 92 34.11 11.84 -7.42
CA GLU A 92 33.46 11.37 -6.19
C GLU A 92 32.16 10.62 -6.52
N THR A 93 32.25 9.32 -6.55
CA THR A 93 31.11 8.42 -6.82
C THR A 93 30.96 7.38 -5.71
N LEU A 94 29.71 6.95 -5.49
CA LEU A 94 29.39 5.83 -4.62
C LEU A 94 28.43 4.91 -5.35
N ILE A 95 28.89 3.71 -5.73
CA ILE A 95 28.08 2.69 -6.39
C ILE A 95 27.51 1.74 -5.33
N VAL A 96 26.21 1.59 -5.31
CA VAL A 96 25.50 0.69 -4.40
C VAL A 96 24.82 -0.41 -5.23
N PRO A 97 25.28 -1.68 -5.12
CA PRO A 97 24.62 -2.80 -5.77
C PRO A 97 23.20 -2.98 -5.23
N TRP A 98 22.28 -3.35 -6.11
CA TRP A 98 20.88 -3.55 -5.77
C TRP A 98 20.26 -4.68 -6.61
N LYS A 99 18.99 -4.96 -6.41
CA LYS A 99 18.24 -5.98 -7.15
C LYS A 99 16.92 -5.42 -7.69
N LEU A 100 16.54 -5.91 -8.88
CA LEU A 100 15.24 -5.69 -9.48
C LEU A 100 14.37 -6.93 -9.30
N TYR A 101 13.13 -6.72 -8.84
CA TYR A 101 12.07 -7.74 -8.85
C TYR A 101 10.74 -7.09 -9.22
N GLY A 102 10.03 -7.68 -10.16
CA GLY A 102 8.69 -7.28 -10.55
C GLY A 102 7.88 -8.48 -11.03
N ALA A 103 6.59 -8.49 -10.71
CA ALA A 103 5.65 -9.51 -11.19
C ALA A 103 4.34 -8.83 -11.57
N GLN A 104 3.85 -9.09 -12.78
CA GLN A 104 2.61 -8.52 -13.32
C GLN A 104 2.07 -9.41 -14.46
N ASP A 105 0.83 -9.17 -14.85
CA ASP A 105 0.14 -9.83 -15.96
C ASP A 105 0.74 -9.55 -17.35
N ASP A 106 1.65 -8.59 -17.45
CA ASP A 106 2.36 -8.17 -18.66
C ASP A 106 3.83 -7.94 -18.33
N ILE A 107 4.74 -8.41 -19.24
CA ILE A 107 6.17 -8.36 -19.00
C ILE A 107 6.72 -6.94 -18.90
N SER A 108 6.19 -5.99 -19.67
CA SER A 108 6.61 -4.59 -19.64
C SER A 108 6.17 -3.93 -18.34
N LYS A 109 4.96 -4.27 -17.86
CA LYS A 109 4.47 -3.82 -16.57
C LYS A 109 5.27 -4.44 -15.43
N ALA A 110 5.64 -5.73 -15.52
CA ALA A 110 6.48 -6.40 -14.54
C ALA A 110 7.82 -5.69 -14.39
N PHE A 111 8.48 -5.39 -15.51
CA PHE A 111 9.74 -4.65 -15.53
C PHE A 111 9.57 -3.24 -14.96
N GLY A 112 8.59 -2.46 -15.42
CA GLY A 112 8.34 -1.09 -14.97
C GLY A 112 7.97 -1.02 -13.46
N SER A 113 7.16 -1.95 -12.96
CA SER A 113 6.85 -2.03 -11.53
C SER A 113 8.09 -2.38 -10.71
N GLY A 114 8.91 -3.32 -11.20
CA GLY A 114 10.18 -3.68 -10.59
C GLY A 114 11.12 -2.48 -10.42
N LEU A 115 11.29 -1.67 -11.46
CA LEU A 115 12.09 -0.42 -11.39
C LEU A 115 11.55 0.54 -10.33
N THR A 116 10.24 0.79 -10.34
CA THR A 116 9.60 1.73 -9.41
C THR A 116 9.74 1.27 -7.95
N TYR A 117 9.51 -0.02 -7.68
CA TYR A 117 9.66 -0.57 -6.34
C TYR A 117 11.13 -0.60 -5.90
N SER A 118 12.05 -0.95 -6.80
CA SER A 118 13.48 -0.96 -6.52
C SER A 118 13.99 0.42 -6.11
N GLU A 119 13.63 1.49 -6.85
CA GLU A 119 14.01 2.87 -6.52
C GLU A 119 13.43 3.28 -5.15
N ARG A 120 12.14 3.03 -4.94
CA ARG A 120 11.48 3.32 -3.68
C ARG A 120 12.19 2.67 -2.49
N TYR A 121 12.41 1.36 -2.56
CA TYR A 121 13.06 0.64 -1.46
C TYR A 121 14.51 1.01 -1.31
N PHE A 122 15.23 1.27 -2.40
CA PHE A 122 16.59 1.78 -2.36
C PHE A 122 16.67 3.08 -1.54
N ILE A 123 15.90 4.10 -1.91
CA ILE A 123 15.90 5.40 -1.21
C ILE A 123 15.56 5.24 0.27
N LEU A 124 14.49 4.51 0.58
CA LEU A 124 14.06 4.33 1.97
C LEU A 124 15.11 3.59 2.81
N LYS A 125 15.75 2.56 2.27
CA LYS A 125 16.74 1.76 2.99
C LYS A 125 18.11 2.45 3.06
N PHE A 126 18.55 3.10 1.98
CA PHE A 126 19.80 3.82 1.95
C PHE A 126 19.83 4.96 2.98
N PHE A 127 18.78 5.74 3.06
CA PHE A 127 18.66 6.81 4.02
C PHE A 127 18.11 6.37 5.39
N GLN A 128 17.83 5.09 5.58
CA GLN A 128 17.26 4.53 6.82
C GLN A 128 15.97 5.26 7.24
N ALA A 129 15.13 5.61 6.25
CA ALA A 129 13.84 6.23 6.51
C ALA A 129 12.98 5.29 7.37
N PRO A 130 12.35 5.77 8.45
CA PRO A 130 11.42 4.96 9.23
C PRO A 130 10.22 4.61 8.35
N THR A 131 9.99 3.31 8.18
CA THR A 131 8.85 2.77 7.43
C THR A 131 8.13 1.77 8.32
N ASP A 132 6.89 2.06 8.70
CA ASP A 132 6.07 1.14 9.50
C ASP A 132 5.71 -0.15 8.73
N ASP A 133 5.85 -0.15 7.40
CA ASP A 133 5.56 -1.28 6.54
C ASP A 133 6.66 -2.35 6.47
N ALA A 134 7.86 -2.07 6.98
CA ALA A 134 9.01 -2.94 6.78
C ALA A 134 9.20 -3.97 7.90
N ASP A 135 8.42 -3.87 8.97
CA ASP A 135 8.45 -4.84 10.05
C ASP A 135 7.38 -5.92 9.83
N PRO A 136 7.76 -7.14 9.38
CA PRO A 136 6.81 -8.25 9.26
C PRO A 136 6.19 -8.61 10.61
N ASP A 137 6.83 -8.26 11.73
CA ASP A 137 6.34 -8.47 13.09
C ASP A 137 5.37 -7.38 13.51
N ASN A 138 5.37 -6.22 12.87
CA ASN A 138 4.38 -5.16 13.05
C ASN A 138 3.07 -5.43 12.27
N ARG A 139 2.97 -6.55 11.57
CA ARG A 139 1.68 -7.14 11.25
C ARG A 139 1.10 -7.59 12.56
N ASP A 140 0.16 -6.80 13.05
CA ASP A 140 -0.66 -7.14 14.21
C ASP A 140 -1.20 -8.58 14.04
N THR A 141 -0.41 -9.57 14.50
CA THR A 141 -0.78 -10.99 14.47
C THR A 141 -1.92 -11.27 15.44
N SER A 142 -2.30 -10.29 16.28
CA SER A 142 -3.51 -10.33 17.10
C SER A 142 -4.78 -10.40 16.26
N ASN A 143 -4.70 -10.07 14.96
CA ASN A 143 -5.86 -10.10 14.04
C ASN A 143 -6.01 -11.41 13.23
N ARG A 144 -5.19 -12.44 13.48
CA ARG A 144 -5.39 -13.77 12.88
C ARG A 144 -6.49 -14.62 13.55
N GLY A 145 -7.11 -14.11 14.60
CA GLY A 145 -8.15 -14.84 15.36
C GLY A 145 -9.42 -14.07 15.68
N THR A 146 -9.43 -12.77 15.53
CA THR A 146 -10.64 -11.98 15.77
C THR A 146 -10.77 -10.94 14.67
N GLY A 147 -11.64 -11.22 13.69
CA GLY A 147 -12.02 -10.22 12.70
C GLY A 147 -12.35 -8.91 13.42
N ALA A 148 -11.41 -7.96 13.41
CA ALA A 148 -11.70 -6.61 13.87
C ALA A 148 -12.87 -6.14 13.02
N LYS A 149 -13.98 -5.93 13.67
CA LYS A 149 -15.29 -5.54 13.18
C LYS A 149 -15.15 -4.23 12.40
N LYS A 150 -14.79 -4.30 11.11
CA LYS A 150 -15.14 -3.24 10.19
C LYS A 150 -16.65 -3.31 10.07
N GLY A 151 -17.35 -2.38 10.69
CA GLY A 151 -18.75 -2.18 10.48
C GLY A 151 -19.06 -1.99 8.98
N LEU A 152 -20.33 -1.94 8.62
CA LEU A 152 -20.75 -1.76 7.23
C LEU A 152 -20.22 -0.44 6.66
N SER A 153 -19.85 -0.47 5.41
CA SER A 153 -19.55 0.76 4.65
C SER A 153 -20.83 1.60 4.48
N GLU A 154 -20.70 2.91 4.30
CA GLU A 154 -21.82 3.81 4.06
C GLU A 154 -22.71 3.35 2.90
N ALA A 155 -22.11 2.80 1.84
CA ALA A 155 -22.82 2.23 0.70
C ALA A 155 -23.67 0.99 1.08
N GLN A 156 -23.15 0.13 1.96
CA GLN A 156 -23.88 -1.04 2.47
C GLN A 156 -25.04 -0.62 3.37
N VAL A 157 -24.85 0.37 4.23
CA VAL A 157 -25.91 0.92 5.07
C VAL A 157 -27.02 1.54 4.23
N LYS A 158 -26.69 2.33 3.21
CA LYS A 158 -27.66 2.89 2.25
C LYS A 158 -28.43 1.80 1.51
N ARG A 159 -27.73 0.74 1.04
CA ARG A 159 -28.37 -0.40 0.38
C ARG A 159 -29.34 -1.14 1.31
N LEU A 160 -28.95 -1.39 2.56
CA LEU A 160 -29.82 -2.07 3.52
C LEU A 160 -31.11 -1.29 3.75
N TYR A 161 -31.04 0.02 3.94
CA TYR A 161 -32.24 0.85 4.07
C TYR A 161 -33.08 0.91 2.82
N ALA A 162 -32.49 0.85 1.63
CA ALA A 162 -33.24 0.78 0.37
C ALA A 162 -34.03 -0.55 0.25
N ILE A 163 -33.39 -1.68 0.58
CA ILE A 163 -34.04 -3.00 0.61
C ILE A 163 -35.16 -3.01 1.66
N ALA A 164 -34.91 -2.47 2.84
CA ALA A 164 -35.91 -2.38 3.91
C ALA A 164 -37.13 -1.56 3.49
N ASN A 165 -36.91 -0.39 2.89
CA ASN A 165 -38.00 0.45 2.39
C ASN A 165 -38.81 -0.24 1.29
N ALA A 166 -38.16 -0.98 0.41
CA ALA A 166 -38.83 -1.79 -0.62
C ALA A 166 -39.65 -2.96 -0.03
N ALA A 167 -39.29 -3.43 1.17
CA ALA A 167 -40.03 -4.44 1.94
C ALA A 167 -41.06 -3.83 2.93
N GLY A 168 -41.29 -2.49 2.87
CA GLY A 168 -42.28 -1.80 3.69
C GLY A 168 -41.83 -1.42 5.12
N TYR A 169 -40.53 -1.48 5.40
CA TYR A 169 -39.97 -1.12 6.70
C TYR A 169 -39.26 0.23 6.67
N ASP A 170 -39.56 1.10 7.62
CA ASP A 170 -38.84 2.35 7.79
C ASP A 170 -37.47 2.15 8.50
N GLN A 171 -36.62 3.17 8.43
CA GLN A 171 -35.30 3.11 9.04
C GLN A 171 -35.32 2.90 10.58
N LYS A 172 -36.34 3.41 11.25
CA LYS A 172 -36.50 3.29 12.71
C LYS A 172 -36.78 1.83 13.09
N THR A 173 -37.69 1.17 12.37
CA THR A 173 -38.02 -0.23 12.54
C THR A 173 -36.81 -1.13 12.30
N ILE A 174 -36.03 -0.89 11.24
CA ILE A 174 -34.80 -1.67 10.97
C ILE A 174 -33.76 -1.49 12.06
N LYS A 175 -33.54 -0.27 12.54
CA LYS A 175 -32.63 -0.03 13.68
C LYS A 175 -33.06 -0.83 14.92
N GLN A 176 -34.34 -0.83 15.24
CA GLN A 176 -34.87 -1.61 16.36
C GLN A 176 -34.71 -3.12 16.17
N MET A 177 -35.03 -3.65 14.97
CA MET A 177 -34.86 -5.06 14.65
C MET A 177 -33.40 -5.52 14.77
N VAL A 178 -32.46 -4.74 14.22
CA VAL A 178 -31.03 -5.02 14.31
C VAL A 178 -30.55 -4.95 15.76
N THR A 179 -30.95 -3.93 16.51
CA THR A 179 -30.57 -3.79 17.91
C THR A 179 -31.12 -4.94 18.76
N THR A 180 -32.37 -5.33 18.56
CA THR A 180 -33.00 -6.44 19.30
C THR A 180 -32.34 -7.78 18.97
N ARG A 181 -31.99 -8.02 17.71
CA ARG A 181 -31.47 -9.33 17.27
C ARG A 181 -29.99 -9.50 17.50
N TYR A 182 -29.19 -8.44 17.28
CA TYR A 182 -27.71 -8.50 17.30
C TYR A 182 -27.08 -7.69 18.42
N ASN A 183 -27.86 -6.94 19.18
CA ASN A 183 -27.38 -6.01 20.20
C ASN A 183 -26.29 -5.03 19.68
N LYS A 184 -26.51 -4.53 18.46
CA LYS A 184 -25.58 -3.66 17.71
C LYS A 184 -26.34 -2.58 16.95
N ALA A 185 -25.65 -1.47 16.63
CA ALA A 185 -26.14 -0.52 15.65
C ALA A 185 -25.97 -1.10 14.22
N VAL A 186 -26.75 -0.62 13.25
CA VAL A 186 -26.73 -1.10 11.86
C VAL A 186 -25.32 -0.99 11.26
N GLU A 187 -24.61 0.09 11.57
CA GLU A 187 -23.26 0.37 11.12
C GLU A 187 -22.21 -0.60 11.67
N GLN A 188 -22.56 -1.31 12.75
CA GLN A 188 -21.67 -2.25 13.46
C GLN A 188 -21.90 -3.71 13.06
N LEU A 189 -22.84 -3.99 12.17
CA LEU A 189 -23.07 -5.35 11.67
C LEU A 189 -21.86 -5.89 10.93
N THR A 190 -21.57 -7.15 11.15
CA THR A 190 -20.62 -7.90 10.31
C THR A 190 -21.22 -8.17 8.94
N LYS A 191 -20.41 -8.53 7.94
CA LYS A 191 -20.88 -8.86 6.61
C LYS A 191 -21.90 -10.01 6.63
N ALA A 192 -21.69 -11.06 7.43
CA ALA A 192 -22.61 -12.19 7.55
C ALA A 192 -23.95 -11.78 8.16
N GLU A 193 -23.94 -10.94 9.22
CA GLU A 193 -25.16 -10.41 9.81
C GLU A 193 -25.93 -9.50 8.84
N TYR A 194 -25.21 -8.67 8.07
CA TYR A 194 -25.79 -7.82 7.04
C TYR A 194 -26.46 -8.66 5.92
N ASP A 195 -25.76 -9.66 5.39
CA ASP A 195 -26.28 -10.54 4.34
C ASP A 195 -27.54 -11.26 4.84
N HIS A 196 -27.56 -11.72 6.09
CA HIS A 196 -28.71 -12.36 6.70
C HIS A 196 -29.92 -11.40 6.88
N VAL A 197 -29.68 -10.16 7.25
CA VAL A 197 -30.76 -9.14 7.36
C VAL A 197 -31.30 -8.82 5.96
N CYS A 198 -30.45 -8.63 4.97
CA CYS A 198 -30.86 -8.35 3.59
C CYS A 198 -31.70 -9.50 3.01
N SER A 199 -31.24 -10.75 3.15
CA SER A 199 -31.96 -11.95 2.67
C SER A 199 -33.36 -12.05 3.29
N GLY A 200 -33.48 -11.89 4.61
CA GLY A 200 -34.77 -11.94 5.30
C GLY A 200 -35.74 -10.82 4.91
N LEU A 201 -35.24 -9.66 4.47
CA LEU A 201 -36.05 -8.58 3.93
C LEU A 201 -36.48 -8.83 2.47
N GLU A 202 -35.58 -9.39 1.66
CA GLU A 202 -35.88 -9.76 0.27
C GLU A 202 -36.91 -10.89 0.19
N ASP A 203 -36.84 -11.89 1.08
CA ASP A 203 -37.83 -12.99 1.16
C ASP A 203 -39.22 -12.45 1.49
N LYS A 204 -39.37 -11.48 2.36
CA LYS A 204 -40.65 -10.85 2.72
C LYS A 204 -41.22 -9.94 1.64
N LYS A 205 -40.40 -9.47 0.71
CA LYS A 205 -40.88 -8.71 -0.46
C LYS A 205 -41.50 -9.59 -1.51
N ASN A 206 -41.09 -10.87 -1.58
CA ASN A 206 -41.48 -11.81 -2.64
C ASN A 206 -42.60 -12.78 -2.18
N GLY A 207 -43.05 -12.71 -0.95
CA GLY A 207 -44.18 -13.48 -0.40
C GLY A 207 -45.36 -12.59 -0.05
#